data_87548b74bde96c9a6d93c7aaa41cdebd
#
_entry.id   87548b74bde96c9a6d93c7aaa41cdebd
#
_cell.length_a   1.000
_cell.length_b   1.000
_cell.length_c   1.000
_cell.angle_alpha   90.00
_cell.angle_beta   90.00
_cell.angle_gamma   90.00
#
_symmetry.space_group_name_H-M   'P 1'
#
loop_
_entity.id
_entity.type
_entity.pdbx_description
1 polymer ?
#
loop_
_entity_poly.entity_id
_entity_poly.type
_entity_poly.pdbx_seq_one_letter_code
_entity_poly.pdbx_strand_id
1 'polypeptide(L)'
;MRGLVVVFLFLSACTLTLEVVYPGHRIAGLRTQETYCTAGNTRVDFAFDLEGRLDKVEFFWIPEGLTPDQARLEERYALSGPIHAGRVKGWLEVTPEGEVLAVSLTSPGSLSLRPQGVIVEPLPDRRLWLRGYTGGLAGPFVRAANWVRPDSSPSCDPAW
;
A
#
# COMPACT_ATOMS: atom_id res chain seq x y z
N MET A 1 13.04 76.60 8.90
CA MET A 1 12.71 75.36 9.60
C MET A 1 12.17 74.34 8.61
N ARG A 2 12.96 73.31 8.25
CA ARG A 2 12.56 72.23 7.35
C ARG A 2 12.22 71.01 8.19
N GLY A 3 10.93 70.68 8.30
CA GLY A 3 10.46 69.50 9.00
C GLY A 3 10.74 68.26 8.18
N LEU A 4 11.52 67.36 8.75
CA LEU A 4 11.80 66.03 8.20
C LEU A 4 10.61 65.08 8.58
N VAL A 5 9.78 64.68 7.61
CA VAL A 5 8.75 63.68 7.81
C VAL A 5 9.37 62.32 7.62
N VAL A 6 9.58 61.57 8.69
CA VAL A 6 10.02 60.17 8.62
C VAL A 6 8.79 59.28 8.51
N VAL A 7 8.59 58.68 7.33
CA VAL A 7 7.55 57.69 7.07
C VAL A 7 8.09 56.32 7.49
N PHE A 8 7.60 55.78 8.62
CA PHE A 8 7.84 54.41 9.01
C PHE A 8 6.93 53.46 8.17
N LEU A 9 7.50 52.80 7.20
CA LEU A 9 6.88 51.66 6.51
C LEU A 9 6.95 50.46 7.44
N PHE A 10 5.85 50.12 8.09
CA PHE A 10 5.66 48.84 8.77
C PHE A 10 5.48 47.75 7.70
N LEU A 11 6.54 47.02 7.38
CA LEU A 11 6.47 45.75 6.66
C LEU A 11 5.89 44.71 7.61
N SER A 12 4.57 44.50 7.51
CA SER A 12 3.93 43.35 8.12
C SER A 12 4.43 42.10 7.43
N ALA A 13 5.45 41.47 7.99
CA ALA A 13 5.89 40.15 7.56
C ALA A 13 4.80 39.14 7.97
N CYS A 14 3.94 38.77 7.02
CA CYS A 14 3.12 37.57 7.16
C CYS A 14 4.03 36.35 7.25
N THR A 15 4.32 35.90 8.44
CA THR A 15 4.93 34.58 8.66
C THR A 15 3.88 33.53 8.30
N LEU A 16 3.97 32.97 7.10
CA LEU A 16 3.22 31.79 6.70
C LEU A 16 3.79 30.60 7.47
N THR A 17 3.15 30.23 8.56
CA THR A 17 3.46 28.99 9.28
C THR A 17 2.83 27.86 8.48
N LEU A 18 3.63 27.14 7.71
CA LEU A 18 3.24 25.89 7.06
C LEU A 18 3.13 24.83 8.17
N GLU A 19 1.92 24.55 8.63
CA GLU A 19 1.65 23.44 9.53
C GLU A 19 1.64 22.16 8.71
N VAL A 20 2.73 21.37 8.80
CA VAL A 20 2.80 20.06 8.15
C VAL A 20 2.01 19.07 9.01
N VAL A 21 0.80 18.76 8.57
CA VAL A 21 -0.03 17.76 9.23
C VAL A 21 0.47 16.39 8.83
N TYR A 22 1.06 15.67 9.78
CA TYR A 22 1.47 14.28 9.57
C TYR A 22 0.27 13.34 9.78
N PRO A 23 0.13 12.29 8.97
CA PRO A 23 -0.85 11.25 9.25
C PRO A 23 -0.52 10.60 10.58
N GLY A 24 -1.54 10.37 11.42
CA GLY A 24 -1.39 9.83 12.78
C GLY A 24 -1.01 8.34 12.81
N HIS A 25 -0.32 7.84 11.77
CA HIS A 25 0.11 6.46 11.64
C HIS A 25 1.46 6.34 10.96
N ARG A 26 2.13 5.20 11.20
CA ARG A 26 3.35 4.77 10.51
C ARG A 26 3.27 3.28 10.20
N ILE A 27 3.52 2.92 8.95
CA ILE A 27 3.66 1.54 8.50
C ILE A 27 5.15 1.26 8.27
N ALA A 28 5.65 0.14 8.79
CA ALA A 28 7.05 -0.28 8.64
C ALA A 28 7.15 -1.80 8.50
N GLY A 29 8.32 -2.29 8.06
CA GLY A 29 8.65 -3.71 8.05
C GLY A 29 7.73 -4.57 7.18
N LEU A 30 7.17 -4.03 6.09
CA LEU A 30 6.33 -4.79 5.17
C LEU A 30 7.14 -5.91 4.52
N ARG A 31 6.65 -7.13 4.67
CA ARG A 31 7.21 -8.35 4.08
C ARG A 31 6.09 -9.19 3.49
N THR A 32 6.41 -9.93 2.44
CA THR A 32 5.52 -10.90 1.80
C THR A 32 6.20 -12.25 1.72
N GLN A 33 5.44 -13.30 1.44
CA GLN A 33 5.95 -14.55 0.92
C GLN A 33 6.73 -14.30 -0.38
N GLU A 34 7.67 -15.17 -0.75
CA GLU A 34 8.59 -14.93 -1.88
C GLU A 34 8.08 -15.46 -3.22
N THR A 35 7.12 -16.39 -3.19
CA THR A 35 6.60 -17.02 -4.41
C THR A 35 5.08 -17.19 -4.37
N TYR A 36 4.47 -17.32 -5.56
CA TYR A 36 3.10 -17.80 -5.75
C TYR A 36 3.06 -18.86 -6.85
N CYS A 37 2.16 -19.85 -6.73
CA CYS A 37 2.06 -20.95 -7.68
C CYS A 37 1.37 -20.53 -8.98
N THR A 38 1.91 -20.99 -10.12
CA THR A 38 1.26 -20.83 -11.42
C THR A 38 0.35 -22.02 -11.80
N ALA A 39 0.30 -23.06 -10.93
CA ALA A 39 -0.55 -24.23 -11.15
C ALA A 39 -1.99 -24.05 -10.60
N GLY A 40 -2.23 -23.05 -9.78
CA GLY A 40 -3.53 -22.78 -9.16
C GLY A 40 -3.50 -21.52 -8.30
N ASN A 41 -4.66 -21.12 -7.78
CA ASN A 41 -4.72 -19.98 -6.88
C ASN A 41 -3.85 -20.21 -5.66
N THR A 42 -3.13 -19.18 -5.25
CA THR A 42 -2.20 -19.24 -4.13
C THR A 42 -2.50 -18.14 -3.13
N ARG A 43 -2.38 -18.49 -1.87
CA ARG A 43 -2.37 -17.50 -0.79
C ARG A 43 -0.96 -16.95 -0.62
N VAL A 44 -0.79 -15.65 -0.80
CA VAL A 44 0.46 -14.92 -0.53
C VAL A 44 0.31 -14.17 0.78
N ASP A 45 0.94 -14.68 1.83
CA ASP A 45 0.91 -14.06 3.14
C ASP A 45 1.79 -12.79 3.17
N PHE A 46 1.33 -11.78 3.92
CA PHE A 46 2.09 -10.58 4.21
C PHE A 46 1.97 -10.15 5.67
N ALA A 47 2.91 -9.35 6.12
CA ALA A 47 2.85 -8.73 7.44
C ALA A 47 3.58 -7.40 7.46
N PHE A 48 3.12 -6.48 8.32
CA PHE A 48 3.76 -5.20 8.57
C PHE A 48 3.54 -4.75 10.03
N ASP A 49 4.36 -3.82 10.50
CA ASP A 49 4.20 -3.21 11.80
C ASP A 49 3.49 -1.86 11.64
N LEU A 50 2.46 -1.65 12.44
CA LEU A 50 1.66 -0.43 12.46
C LEU A 50 1.82 0.30 13.78
N GLU A 51 2.23 1.56 13.73
CA GLU A 51 2.13 2.53 14.82
C GLU A 51 0.91 3.42 14.56
N GLY A 52 0.13 3.72 15.61
CA GLY A 52 -1.11 4.48 15.47
C GLY A 52 -2.29 3.64 14.99
N ARG A 53 -3.20 4.25 14.26
CA ARG A 53 -4.43 3.61 13.75
C ARG A 53 -4.64 3.97 12.29
N LEU A 54 -5.15 3.02 11.50
CA LEU A 54 -5.62 3.27 10.14
C LEU A 54 -7.14 3.17 10.07
N ASP A 55 -7.75 4.03 9.28
CA ASP A 55 -9.16 3.97 8.91
C ASP A 55 -9.35 3.25 7.56
N LYS A 56 -8.28 3.24 6.75
CA LYS A 56 -8.24 2.58 5.44
C LYS A 56 -6.80 2.21 5.13
N VAL A 57 -6.60 1.09 4.43
CA VAL A 57 -5.33 0.73 3.80
C VAL A 57 -5.57 0.38 2.34
N GLU A 58 -4.73 0.89 1.47
CA GLU A 58 -4.68 0.53 0.06
C GLU A 58 -3.50 -0.40 -0.19
N PHE A 59 -3.73 -1.42 -0.99
CA PHE A 59 -2.77 -2.41 -1.44
C PHE A 59 -2.56 -2.22 -2.94
N PHE A 60 -1.30 -2.31 -3.37
CA PHE A 60 -0.90 -2.22 -4.77
C PHE A 60 -0.05 -3.44 -5.07
N TRP A 61 -0.55 -4.30 -5.96
CA TRP A 61 0.14 -5.51 -6.39
C TRP A 61 0.72 -5.29 -7.78
N ILE A 62 1.97 -4.83 -7.84
CA ILE A 62 2.55 -4.17 -9.00
C ILE A 62 3.66 -5.03 -9.61
N PRO A 63 3.66 -5.24 -10.95
CA PRO A 63 4.75 -5.89 -11.64
C PRO A 63 6.06 -5.09 -11.55
N GLU A 64 7.16 -5.78 -11.77
CA GLU A 64 8.49 -5.18 -11.78
C GLU A 64 8.57 -4.00 -12.77
N GLY A 65 9.29 -2.96 -12.38
CA GLY A 65 9.50 -1.75 -13.19
C GLY A 65 8.42 -0.68 -13.05
N LEU A 66 7.30 -0.95 -12.37
CA LEU A 66 6.24 0.03 -12.13
C LEU A 66 6.24 0.56 -10.69
N THR A 67 5.58 1.70 -10.51
CA THR A 67 5.35 2.34 -9.20
C THR A 67 3.86 2.43 -8.90
N PRO A 68 3.44 2.64 -7.63
CA PRO A 68 2.03 2.75 -7.26
C PRO A 68 1.24 3.80 -8.04
N ASP A 69 1.87 4.88 -8.47
CA ASP A 69 1.22 5.94 -9.25
C ASP A 69 0.88 5.49 -10.68
N GLN A 70 1.56 4.46 -11.18
CA GLN A 70 1.35 3.85 -12.49
C GLN A 70 0.44 2.62 -12.43
N ALA A 71 0.05 2.18 -11.21
CA ALA A 71 -0.78 1.01 -11.01
C ALA A 71 -2.16 1.19 -11.67
N ARG A 72 -2.61 0.16 -12.39
CA ARG A 72 -3.96 0.09 -12.97
C ARG A 72 -4.99 -0.13 -11.87
N LEU A 73 -6.26 0.07 -12.18
CA LEU A 73 -7.35 -0.10 -11.21
C LEU A 73 -7.44 -1.54 -10.68
N GLU A 74 -7.19 -2.53 -11.54
CA GLU A 74 -7.16 -3.94 -11.21
C GLU A 74 -5.98 -4.36 -10.31
N GLU A 75 -4.98 -3.50 -10.17
CA GLU A 75 -3.81 -3.69 -9.32
C GLU A 75 -3.93 -2.98 -7.96
N ARG A 76 -5.08 -2.34 -7.71
CA ARG A 76 -5.37 -1.58 -6.49
C ARG A 76 -6.51 -2.19 -5.72
N TYR A 77 -6.30 -2.39 -4.43
CA TYR A 77 -7.28 -2.97 -3.51
C TYR A 77 -7.33 -2.09 -2.27
N ALA A 78 -8.49 -1.99 -1.65
CA ALA A 78 -8.64 -1.19 -0.44
C ALA A 78 -9.46 -1.95 0.61
N LEU A 79 -8.99 -1.90 1.84
CA LEU A 79 -9.74 -2.34 3.01
C LEU A 79 -10.04 -1.13 3.88
N SER A 80 -11.30 -0.98 4.25
CA SER A 80 -11.77 0.06 5.16
C SER A 80 -12.13 -0.54 6.51
N GLY A 81 -11.94 0.23 7.55
CA GLY A 81 -12.24 -0.15 8.91
C GLY A 81 -11.06 0.11 9.84
N PRO A 82 -11.30 0.15 11.15
CA PRO A 82 -10.25 0.44 12.09
C PRO A 82 -9.23 -0.70 12.14
N ILE A 83 -7.98 -0.39 11.75
CA ILE A 83 -6.83 -1.27 11.93
C ILE A 83 -6.00 -0.65 13.06
N HIS A 84 -5.82 -1.44 14.13
CA HIS A 84 -5.14 -0.99 15.33
C HIS A 84 -3.63 -1.24 15.29
N ALA A 85 -2.90 -0.45 16.08
CA ALA A 85 -1.45 -0.59 16.24
C ALA A 85 -1.03 -2.01 16.61
N GLY A 86 0.14 -2.42 16.10
CA GLY A 86 0.74 -3.71 16.36
C GLY A 86 1.20 -4.41 15.09
N ARG A 87 1.50 -5.70 15.20
CA ARG A 87 1.86 -6.54 14.05
C ARG A 87 0.60 -6.94 13.29
N VAL A 88 0.40 -6.36 12.14
CA VAL A 88 -0.72 -6.67 11.24
C VAL A 88 -0.28 -7.79 10.29
N LYS A 89 -1.11 -8.82 10.17
CA LYS A 89 -0.93 -9.93 9.22
C LYS A 89 -2.11 -9.97 8.28
N GLY A 90 -1.86 -10.44 7.07
CA GLY A 90 -2.90 -10.61 6.07
C GLY A 90 -2.43 -11.52 4.96
N TRP A 91 -3.28 -11.67 3.96
CA TRP A 91 -2.98 -12.45 2.77
C TRP A 91 -3.66 -11.88 1.53
N LEU A 92 -3.08 -12.18 0.39
CA LEU A 92 -3.64 -11.99 -0.95
C LEU A 92 -3.95 -13.36 -1.52
N GLU A 93 -5.11 -13.54 -2.14
CA GLU A 93 -5.37 -14.67 -3.01
C GLU A 93 -4.96 -14.29 -4.43
N VAL A 94 -3.97 -14.99 -4.97
CA VAL A 94 -3.35 -14.68 -6.26
C VAL A 94 -3.64 -15.82 -7.23
N THR A 95 -4.10 -15.49 -8.44
CA THR A 95 -4.33 -16.46 -9.52
C THR A 95 -3.02 -16.95 -10.13
N PRO A 96 -3.04 -18.04 -10.93
CA PRO A 96 -1.88 -18.47 -11.69
C PRO A 96 -1.25 -17.38 -12.56
N GLU A 97 -2.05 -16.45 -13.07
CA GLU A 97 -1.64 -15.31 -13.90
C GLU A 97 -1.08 -14.13 -13.08
N GLY A 98 -1.06 -14.26 -11.76
CA GLY A 98 -0.56 -13.24 -10.85
C GLY A 98 -1.54 -12.09 -10.59
N GLU A 99 -2.83 -12.29 -10.79
CA GLU A 99 -3.87 -11.34 -10.43
C GLU A 99 -4.37 -11.59 -9.01
N VAL A 100 -4.73 -10.54 -8.28
CA VAL A 100 -5.29 -10.68 -6.94
C VAL A 100 -6.81 -10.83 -7.02
N LEU A 101 -7.34 -11.91 -6.47
CA LEU A 101 -8.78 -12.16 -6.33
C LEU A 101 -9.34 -11.57 -5.06
N ALA A 102 -8.59 -11.68 -3.97
CA ALA A 102 -9.03 -11.25 -2.65
C ALA A 102 -7.86 -10.73 -1.82
N VAL A 103 -8.17 -9.80 -0.92
CA VAL A 103 -7.24 -9.30 0.11
C VAL A 103 -7.93 -9.41 1.46
N SER A 104 -7.26 -9.97 2.45
CA SER A 104 -7.77 -10.05 3.82
C SER A 104 -6.71 -9.71 4.83
N LEU A 105 -7.14 -9.10 5.94
CA LEU A 105 -6.36 -9.03 7.16
C LEU A 105 -6.85 -10.10 8.12
N THR A 106 -5.95 -10.69 8.88
CA THR A 106 -6.30 -11.66 9.95
C THR A 106 -6.96 -11.00 11.15
N SER A 107 -7.02 -9.68 11.21
CA SER A 107 -7.98 -8.94 12.03
C SER A 107 -9.30 -8.80 11.27
N PRO A 108 -10.48 -8.76 11.94
CA PRO A 108 -11.75 -8.73 11.24
C PRO A 108 -11.88 -7.51 10.33
N GLY A 109 -11.80 -7.75 9.05
CA GLY A 109 -11.92 -6.76 7.98
C GLY A 109 -12.58 -7.39 6.76
N SER A 110 -13.28 -6.59 5.97
CA SER A 110 -14.10 -7.03 4.84
C SER A 110 -13.29 -7.57 3.67
N LEU A 111 -13.78 -8.64 3.05
CA LEU A 111 -13.30 -9.22 1.80
C LEU A 111 -13.70 -8.37 0.59
N SER A 112 -12.78 -8.14 -0.34
CA SER A 112 -13.07 -7.55 -1.64
C SER A 112 -12.78 -8.58 -2.73
N LEU A 113 -13.77 -8.95 -3.55
CA LEU A 113 -13.67 -9.93 -4.63
C LEU A 113 -13.73 -9.24 -6.00
N ARG A 114 -12.93 -9.68 -6.99
CA ARG A 114 -12.99 -9.21 -8.38
C ARG A 114 -12.89 -10.35 -9.40
N PRO A 115 -13.44 -10.22 -10.62
CA PRO A 115 -13.43 -11.24 -11.66
C PRO A 115 -12.17 -11.26 -12.52
N GLN A 116 -11.91 -12.41 -13.16
CA GLN A 116 -10.69 -12.82 -13.88
C GLN A 116 -10.64 -12.41 -15.36
N GLY A 117 -9.39 -12.24 -15.87
CA GLY A 117 -9.05 -12.18 -17.30
C GLY A 117 -7.81 -13.04 -17.59
N VAL A 118 -7.72 -13.64 -18.80
CA VAL A 118 -6.65 -14.57 -19.19
C VAL A 118 -5.58 -13.84 -19.99
N ILE A 119 -4.30 -13.95 -19.56
CA ILE A 119 -3.14 -13.41 -20.31
C ILE A 119 -2.05 -14.48 -20.37
N VAL A 120 -1.48 -14.67 -21.57
CA VAL A 120 -0.41 -15.65 -21.86
C VAL A 120 0.86 -14.89 -22.23
N GLU A 121 1.61 -14.49 -21.20
CA GLU A 121 2.98 -13.95 -21.35
C GLU A 121 3.83 -14.43 -20.16
N PRO A 122 5.18 -14.41 -20.23
CA PRO A 122 6.00 -14.71 -19.07
C PRO A 122 5.62 -13.76 -17.92
N LEU A 123 5.18 -14.36 -16.82
CA LEU A 123 4.64 -13.61 -15.69
C LEU A 123 5.76 -12.83 -15.00
N PRO A 124 5.61 -11.52 -14.81
CA PRO A 124 6.62 -10.71 -14.14
C PRO A 124 6.63 -10.99 -12.63
N ASP A 125 7.78 -10.82 -12.02
CA ASP A 125 7.89 -10.67 -10.57
C ASP A 125 6.99 -9.51 -10.13
N ARG A 126 6.33 -9.66 -8.98
CA ARG A 126 5.43 -8.64 -8.44
C ARG A 126 5.88 -8.19 -7.06
N ARG A 127 5.50 -7.00 -6.69
CA ARG A 127 5.79 -6.45 -5.36
C ARG A 127 4.54 -5.83 -4.75
N LEU A 128 4.36 -6.12 -3.47
CA LEU A 128 3.30 -5.49 -2.68
C LEU A 128 3.75 -4.11 -2.17
N TRP A 129 2.88 -3.13 -2.34
CA TRP A 129 3.00 -1.82 -1.73
C TRP A 129 1.74 -1.54 -0.93
N LEU A 130 1.89 -0.76 0.14
CA LEU A 130 0.79 -0.30 0.99
C LEU A 130 0.77 1.22 1.07
N ARG A 131 -0.42 1.76 1.27
CA ARG A 131 -0.64 3.15 1.68
C ARG A 131 -1.73 3.20 2.72
N GLY A 132 -1.42 3.72 3.90
CA GLY A 132 -2.37 3.88 4.98
C GLY A 132 -3.05 5.25 4.95
N TYR A 133 -4.24 5.33 5.56
CA TYR A 133 -5.00 6.57 5.73
C TYR A 133 -5.53 6.67 7.16
N THR A 134 -5.46 7.89 7.73
CA THR A 134 -6.04 8.23 9.03
C THR A 134 -6.68 9.60 8.92
N GLY A 135 -7.97 9.72 9.28
CA GLY A 135 -8.72 10.97 9.16
C GLY A 135 -8.74 11.55 7.74
N GLY A 136 -8.70 10.71 6.71
CA GLY A 136 -8.61 11.12 5.31
C GLY A 136 -7.21 11.51 4.83
N LEU A 137 -6.22 11.59 5.72
CA LEU A 137 -4.84 11.90 5.37
C LEU A 137 -4.10 10.63 4.95
N ALA A 138 -3.49 10.67 3.75
CA ALA A 138 -2.68 9.60 3.22
C ALA A 138 -1.25 9.64 3.78
N GLY A 139 -0.76 8.49 4.23
CA GLY A 139 0.64 8.29 4.54
C GLY A 139 1.51 8.07 3.30
N PRO A 140 2.81 7.86 3.47
CA PRO A 140 3.70 7.48 2.39
C PRO A 140 3.37 6.08 1.86
N PHE A 141 3.78 5.82 0.63
CA PHE A 141 3.83 4.45 0.12
C PHE A 141 4.91 3.64 0.84
N VAL A 142 4.57 2.45 1.27
CA VAL A 142 5.48 1.49 1.90
C VAL A 142 5.60 0.26 1.01
N ARG A 143 6.82 -0.05 0.64
CA ARG A 143 7.17 -1.14 -0.27
C ARG A 143 7.56 -2.39 0.51
N ALA A 144 7.12 -3.59 0.09
CA ALA A 144 7.63 -4.84 0.62
C ALA A 144 9.13 -4.98 0.39
N ALA A 145 9.82 -5.60 1.34
CA ALA A 145 11.27 -5.80 1.26
C ALA A 145 11.67 -6.72 0.08
N ASN A 146 10.83 -7.71 -0.21
CA ASN A 146 11.08 -8.74 -1.21
C ASN A 146 10.11 -8.64 -2.40
N TRP A 147 10.51 -9.25 -3.50
CA TRP A 147 9.66 -9.56 -4.64
C TRP A 147 8.93 -10.88 -4.40
N VAL A 148 7.79 -11.05 -5.07
CA VAL A 148 7.04 -12.30 -5.12
C VAL A 148 7.10 -12.82 -6.55
N ARG A 149 7.69 -14.00 -6.72
CA ARG A 149 7.99 -14.60 -8.02
C ARG A 149 6.96 -15.65 -8.40
N PRO A 150 6.59 -15.77 -9.67
CA PRO A 150 5.84 -16.93 -10.14
C PRO A 150 6.66 -18.20 -10.00
N ASP A 151 6.09 -19.24 -9.41
CA ASP A 151 6.71 -20.55 -9.27
C ASP A 151 5.91 -21.58 -10.07
N SER A 152 6.53 -22.15 -11.10
CA SER A 152 5.97 -23.19 -11.95
C SER A 152 6.48 -24.59 -11.61
N SER A 153 7.20 -24.75 -10.50
CA SER A 153 7.73 -26.05 -10.10
C SER A 153 6.61 -27.04 -9.75
N PRO A 154 6.80 -28.36 -10.02
CA PRO A 154 5.82 -29.37 -9.63
C PRO A 154 5.61 -29.51 -8.12
N SER A 155 6.56 -28.99 -7.33
CA SER A 155 6.50 -28.97 -5.87
C SER A 155 5.76 -27.77 -5.29
N CYS A 156 5.37 -26.83 -6.14
CA CYS A 156 4.58 -25.70 -5.72
C CYS A 156 3.18 -26.20 -5.34
N ASP A 157 2.84 -26.11 -4.06
CA ASP A 157 1.53 -26.49 -3.56
C ASP A 157 0.61 -25.27 -3.56
N PRO A 158 -0.41 -25.23 -4.43
CA PRO A 158 -1.43 -24.18 -4.40
C PRO A 158 -2.39 -24.34 -3.20
N ALA A 159 -2.22 -25.39 -2.39
CA ALA A 159 -3.11 -25.67 -1.30
C ALA A 159 -3.00 -24.66 -0.15
N TRP A 160 -4.11 -24.42 0.43
CA TRP A 160 -4.49 -23.54 1.55
C TRP A 160 -4.12 -24.13 2.90
#